data_f220bfedfd96bb13fb8414f10edfa786
#
_entry.id   f220bfedfd96bb13fb8414f10edfa786
#
_cell.length_a   1.000
_cell.length_b   1.000
_cell.length_c   1.000
_cell.angle_alpha   90.00
_cell.angle_beta   90.00
_cell.angle_gamma   90.00
#
_symmetry.space_group_name_H-M   'P 1'
#
loop_
_entity.id
_entity.type
_entity.pdbx_description
1 polymer ?
#
loop_
_entity_poly.entity_id
_entity_poly.type
_entity_poly.pdbx_seq_one_letter_code
_entity_poly.pdbx_strand_id
1 'polypeptide(L)'
;MIWRRHGRGQSRPGIRLLRAVVPFTQATVNHASIFHRGESYMDIEYLLFLQNWRNATNNMLTPFMEWISLFAVTYLILIPIFVYWCLDKKKGLYVLASYGMGIALNAVVKLTACIYRPWIRDARVLPAGDAITTATGYSFPSGHSSTASLIYGGLAVVSWNPKKPRIFAVIAIICMLITGFSRNYLGVHTPQDVCVGLTLGWISLFIMYKIFGYLAEHPEKEDLFLLAGFIIGWLAILYITFKSYPMTYKDDGSLLVDPQKMMNDGYGDIGCLIGFCPARYIEKRWVRFKEAGLNGKGIAVSVVGMVPLYFMIKFLKKALDAALGSHFGHLTYSLIMIFYVITLFPAIIKAVCGTKEDDQEVPRNKAA
;
A
#
# COMPACT_ATOMS: atom_id res chain seq x y z
N MET A 1 -63.69 5.58 -37.80
CA MET A 1 -64.32 6.38 -36.75
C MET A 1 -63.26 6.72 -35.74
N ILE A 2 -62.58 7.83 -35.89
CA ILE A 2 -62.75 9.15 -35.27
C ILE A 2 -63.12 9.02 -33.79
N TRP A 3 -62.17 9.34 -32.91
CA TRP A 3 -62.28 10.41 -31.94
C TRP A 3 -60.93 10.78 -31.30
N ARG A 4 -60.47 12.04 -31.53
CA ARG A 4 -59.47 12.79 -30.81
C ARG A 4 -60.06 13.23 -29.46
N ARG A 5 -59.25 13.25 -28.39
CA ARG A 5 -59.37 14.27 -27.35
C ARG A 5 -58.02 14.67 -26.76
N HIS A 6 -57.80 15.96 -26.79
CA HIS A 6 -56.78 16.73 -26.13
C HIS A 6 -56.93 16.68 -24.60
N GLY A 7 -55.82 16.62 -23.88
CA GLY A 7 -55.75 16.87 -22.46
C GLY A 7 -54.45 17.61 -22.16
N ARG A 8 -54.53 18.89 -21.79
CA ARG A 8 -53.44 19.80 -21.45
C ARG A 8 -52.79 19.37 -20.14
N GLY A 9 -51.46 19.22 -20.13
CA GLY A 9 -50.67 19.02 -18.94
C GLY A 9 -50.17 20.32 -18.35
N GLN A 10 -50.11 20.38 -17.05
CA GLN A 10 -49.49 21.45 -16.28
C GLN A 10 -47.99 21.13 -16.10
N SER A 11 -47.15 22.09 -16.53
CA SER A 11 -45.75 22.14 -16.28
C SER A 11 -45.46 22.57 -14.84
N ARG A 12 -44.72 21.74 -14.07
CA ARG A 12 -44.11 22.16 -12.80
C ARG A 12 -42.74 22.79 -13.09
N PRO A 13 -42.35 23.87 -12.40
CA PRO A 13 -41.08 24.56 -12.63
C PRO A 13 -39.93 23.72 -12.06
N GLY A 14 -39.06 23.20 -12.94
CA GLY A 14 -37.82 22.58 -12.57
C GLY A 14 -36.78 23.64 -12.15
N ILE A 15 -36.20 23.46 -11.00
CA ILE A 15 -35.06 24.24 -10.50
C ILE A 15 -33.90 24.06 -11.47
N ARG A 16 -33.59 25.08 -12.26
CA ARG A 16 -32.37 25.16 -13.07
C ARG A 16 -31.21 25.51 -12.14
N LEU A 17 -30.42 24.49 -11.75
CA LEU A 17 -29.06 24.71 -11.28
C LEU A 17 -28.24 25.25 -12.46
N LEU A 18 -27.87 26.52 -12.36
CA LEU A 18 -26.91 27.18 -13.25
C LEU A 18 -25.56 26.44 -13.18
N ARG A 19 -25.32 25.59 -14.17
CA ARG A 19 -23.94 25.16 -14.49
C ARG A 19 -23.26 26.35 -15.15
N ALA A 20 -22.46 27.09 -14.40
CA ALA A 20 -21.46 27.98 -14.97
C ALA A 20 -20.41 27.10 -15.70
N VAL A 21 -20.60 26.93 -17.00
CA VAL A 21 -19.60 26.38 -17.90
C VAL A 21 -18.56 27.49 -18.11
N VAL A 22 -17.48 27.44 -17.37
CA VAL A 22 -16.28 28.20 -17.70
C VAL A 22 -15.69 27.51 -18.94
N PRO A 23 -15.51 28.17 -20.08
CA PRO A 23 -14.81 27.59 -21.21
C PRO A 23 -13.32 27.52 -20.85
N PHE A 24 -12.86 26.35 -20.42
CA PHE A 24 -11.44 26.06 -20.33
C PHE A 24 -10.92 25.93 -21.76
N THR A 25 -10.26 26.95 -22.24
CA THR A 25 -9.48 26.90 -23.47
C THR A 25 -8.55 25.70 -23.39
N GLN A 26 -8.69 24.82 -24.34
CA GLN A 26 -7.85 23.66 -24.59
C GLN A 26 -6.45 24.13 -24.96
N ALA A 27 -5.67 24.54 -23.98
CA ALA A 27 -4.23 24.54 -24.08
C ALA A 27 -3.81 23.06 -23.96
N THR A 28 -3.73 22.38 -25.09
CA THR A 28 -3.00 21.13 -25.24
C THR A 28 -1.55 21.40 -24.89
N VAL A 29 -1.24 21.41 -23.60
CA VAL A 29 0.13 21.37 -23.15
C VAL A 29 0.61 19.96 -23.45
N ASN A 30 1.40 19.84 -24.51
CA ASN A 30 2.22 18.68 -24.80
C ASN A 30 3.25 18.47 -23.68
N HIS A 31 2.79 18.12 -22.47
CA HIS A 31 3.68 17.74 -21.36
C HIS A 31 4.44 16.43 -21.63
N ALA A 32 4.05 15.67 -22.64
CA ALA A 32 4.79 14.50 -23.09
C ALA A 32 6.13 14.84 -23.78
N SER A 33 6.30 16.07 -24.28
CA SER A 33 7.46 16.38 -25.13
C SER A 33 8.67 17.02 -24.41
N ILE A 34 8.53 17.42 -23.14
CA ILE A 34 9.60 18.16 -22.44
C ILE A 34 10.55 17.25 -21.64
N PHE A 35 10.11 16.06 -21.22
CA PHE A 35 10.94 15.09 -20.49
C PHE A 35 11.58 13.98 -21.38
N HIS A 36 11.45 14.00 -22.71
CA HIS A 36 11.54 12.80 -23.52
C HIS A 36 12.69 12.68 -24.52
N ARG A 37 13.74 13.47 -24.52
CA ARG A 37 14.75 13.33 -25.58
C ARG A 37 16.13 12.79 -25.21
N GLY A 38 16.48 12.65 -23.95
CA GLY A 38 17.83 12.17 -23.56
C GLY A 38 17.83 11.01 -22.59
N GLU A 39 17.05 11.09 -21.50
CA GLU A 39 17.08 10.09 -20.43
C GLU A 39 16.13 8.91 -20.66
N SER A 40 15.10 9.08 -21.47
CA SER A 40 14.13 8.03 -21.84
C SER A 40 14.77 6.87 -22.63
N TYR A 41 15.88 7.12 -23.32
CA TYR A 41 16.54 6.11 -24.13
C TYR A 41 17.28 5.07 -23.31
N MET A 42 18.02 5.47 -22.29
CA MET A 42 18.85 4.55 -21.50
C MET A 42 18.04 3.58 -20.63
N ASP A 43 16.92 4.03 -20.07
CA ASP A 43 16.07 3.17 -19.24
C ASP A 43 15.35 2.07 -20.07
N ILE A 44 14.89 2.44 -21.25
CA ILE A 44 14.27 1.49 -22.19
C ILE A 44 15.30 0.51 -22.75
N GLU A 45 16.46 1.01 -23.19
CA GLU A 45 17.53 0.14 -23.72
C GLU A 45 18.03 -0.86 -22.66
N TYR A 46 18.10 -0.46 -21.39
CA TYR A 46 18.36 -1.40 -20.29
C TYR A 46 17.30 -2.50 -20.20
N LEU A 47 16.01 -2.16 -20.30
CA LEU A 47 14.95 -3.16 -20.28
C LEU A 47 15.00 -4.08 -21.50
N LEU A 48 15.33 -3.56 -22.67
CA LEU A 48 15.53 -4.35 -23.88
C LEU A 48 16.74 -5.29 -23.76
N PHE A 49 17.83 -4.84 -23.14
CA PHE A 49 18.96 -5.69 -22.79
C PHE A 49 18.54 -6.86 -21.90
N LEU A 50 17.79 -6.59 -20.81
CA LEU A 50 17.26 -7.65 -19.93
C LEU A 50 16.30 -8.59 -20.67
N GLN A 51 15.46 -8.05 -21.55
CA GLN A 51 14.56 -8.82 -22.39
C GLN A 51 15.33 -9.77 -23.34
N ASN A 52 16.39 -9.28 -23.98
CA ASN A 52 17.23 -10.09 -24.86
C ASN A 52 17.93 -11.20 -24.06
N TRP A 53 18.48 -10.89 -22.88
CA TRP A 53 19.06 -11.87 -21.99
C TRP A 53 18.04 -12.93 -21.55
N ARG A 54 16.85 -12.50 -21.16
CA ARG A 54 15.73 -13.38 -20.80
C ARG A 54 15.37 -14.33 -21.95
N ASN A 55 15.26 -13.82 -23.17
CA ASN A 55 14.95 -14.60 -24.35
C ASN A 55 16.10 -15.60 -24.69
N ALA A 56 17.35 -15.15 -24.60
CA ALA A 56 18.53 -16.01 -24.84
C ALA A 56 18.64 -17.16 -23.83
N THR A 57 18.10 -16.99 -22.61
CA THR A 57 18.04 -18.03 -21.58
C THR A 57 16.71 -18.79 -21.55
N ASN A 58 15.91 -18.73 -22.62
CA ASN A 58 14.60 -19.37 -22.72
C ASN A 58 13.68 -19.06 -21.52
N ASN A 59 13.74 -17.86 -20.98
CA ASN A 59 12.93 -17.40 -19.83
C ASN A 59 13.12 -18.23 -18.55
N MET A 60 14.25 -18.92 -18.39
CA MET A 60 14.51 -19.87 -17.28
C MET A 60 14.28 -19.25 -15.88
N LEU A 61 14.63 -17.97 -15.67
CA LEU A 61 14.46 -17.28 -14.39
C LEU A 61 13.08 -16.63 -14.21
N THR A 62 12.26 -16.56 -15.27
CA THR A 62 10.97 -15.85 -15.22
C THR A 62 10.03 -16.37 -14.13
N PRO A 63 9.82 -17.69 -13.93
CA PRO A 63 8.96 -18.21 -12.87
C PRO A 63 9.43 -17.80 -11.47
N PHE A 64 10.75 -17.81 -11.24
CA PHE A 64 11.32 -17.37 -9.95
C PHE A 64 11.11 -15.87 -9.72
N MET A 65 11.34 -15.04 -10.73
CA MET A 65 11.17 -13.60 -10.65
C MET A 65 9.70 -13.21 -10.45
N GLU A 66 8.77 -13.92 -11.06
CA GLU A 66 7.33 -13.77 -10.82
C GLU A 66 6.96 -14.16 -9.40
N TRP A 67 7.43 -15.32 -8.96
CA TRP A 67 7.13 -15.82 -7.61
C TRP A 67 7.61 -14.85 -6.53
N ILE A 68 8.87 -14.40 -6.57
CA ILE A 68 9.41 -13.49 -5.55
C ILE A 68 8.68 -12.13 -5.58
N SER A 69 8.32 -11.67 -6.77
CA SER A 69 7.55 -10.44 -6.97
C SER A 69 6.15 -10.55 -6.37
N LEU A 70 5.42 -11.63 -6.67
CA LEU A 70 4.09 -11.89 -6.15
C LEU A 70 4.09 -12.11 -4.64
N PHE A 71 5.08 -12.87 -4.13
CA PHE A 71 5.25 -13.11 -2.70
C PHE A 71 5.40 -11.79 -1.93
N ALA A 72 6.19 -10.85 -2.46
CA ALA A 72 6.46 -9.58 -1.81
C ALA A 72 5.20 -8.74 -1.57
N VAL A 73 4.22 -8.75 -2.46
CA VAL A 73 3.00 -7.92 -2.33
C VAL A 73 1.81 -8.66 -1.74
N THR A 74 1.84 -10.00 -1.73
CA THR A 74 0.68 -10.79 -1.27
C THR A 74 0.90 -11.37 0.13
N TYR A 75 2.07 -11.96 0.39
CA TYR A 75 2.29 -12.77 1.59
C TYR A 75 3.33 -12.19 2.54
N LEU A 76 4.23 -11.35 2.06
CA LEU A 76 5.34 -10.83 2.86
C LEU A 76 4.86 -10.06 4.12
N ILE A 77 3.71 -9.40 4.03
CA ILE A 77 3.09 -8.67 5.16
C ILE A 77 2.75 -9.58 6.36
N LEU A 78 2.55 -10.87 6.13
CA LEU A 78 2.27 -11.83 7.21
C LEU A 78 3.45 -11.96 8.18
N ILE A 79 4.69 -11.71 7.74
CA ILE A 79 5.88 -11.79 8.59
C ILE A 79 5.84 -10.72 9.70
N PRO A 80 5.74 -9.41 9.41
CA PRO A 80 5.66 -8.41 10.47
C PRO A 80 4.39 -8.55 11.32
N ILE A 81 3.28 -9.08 10.79
CA ILE A 81 2.09 -9.42 11.57
C ILE A 81 2.43 -10.51 12.59
N PHE A 82 3.11 -11.57 12.17
CA PHE A 82 3.56 -12.63 13.09
C PHE A 82 4.54 -12.09 14.14
N VAL A 83 5.48 -11.24 13.72
CA VAL A 83 6.40 -10.57 14.69
C VAL A 83 5.60 -9.76 15.71
N TYR A 84 4.61 -9.00 15.29
CA TYR A 84 3.76 -8.19 16.15
C TYR A 84 2.94 -9.02 17.14
N TRP A 85 2.36 -10.14 16.69
CA TRP A 85 1.49 -10.97 17.52
C TRP A 85 2.23 -11.92 18.44
N CYS A 86 3.39 -12.44 18.01
CA CYS A 86 4.04 -13.59 18.64
C CYS A 86 5.42 -13.30 19.23
N LEU A 87 6.24 -12.46 18.57
CA LEU A 87 7.67 -12.36 18.92
C LEU A 87 8.02 -11.09 19.70
N ASP A 88 7.67 -9.93 19.14
CA ASP A 88 8.04 -8.62 19.68
C ASP A 88 7.06 -7.57 19.16
N LYS A 89 6.15 -7.17 20.02
CA LYS A 89 5.10 -6.19 19.73
C LYS A 89 5.67 -4.88 19.21
N LYS A 90 6.74 -4.36 19.81
CA LYS A 90 7.32 -3.05 19.43
C LYS A 90 7.95 -3.11 18.04
N LYS A 91 8.70 -4.18 17.75
CA LYS A 91 9.33 -4.38 16.44
C LYS A 91 8.30 -4.59 15.33
N GLY A 92 7.31 -5.47 15.57
CA GLY A 92 6.23 -5.68 14.61
C GLY A 92 5.44 -4.41 14.35
N LEU A 93 5.09 -3.66 15.40
CA LEU A 93 4.37 -2.39 15.28
C LEU A 93 5.16 -1.35 14.47
N TYR A 94 6.48 -1.26 14.69
CA TYR A 94 7.36 -0.37 13.91
C TYR A 94 7.30 -0.69 12.40
N VAL A 95 7.42 -1.97 12.03
CA VAL A 95 7.39 -2.37 10.61
C VAL A 95 6.01 -2.12 10.01
N LEU A 96 4.92 -2.45 10.73
CA LEU A 96 3.54 -2.23 10.26
C LEU A 96 3.19 -0.75 10.12
N ALA A 97 3.62 0.10 11.06
CA ALA A 97 3.45 1.55 10.98
C ALA A 97 4.24 2.14 9.80
N SER A 98 5.49 1.71 9.62
CA SER A 98 6.33 2.12 8.49
C SER A 98 5.72 1.71 7.16
N TYR A 99 5.15 0.49 7.10
CA TYR A 99 4.44 0.00 5.92
C TYR A 99 3.23 0.88 5.59
N GLY A 100 2.34 1.12 6.54
CA GLY A 100 1.15 1.96 6.32
C GLY A 100 1.49 3.37 5.83
N MET A 101 2.50 4.02 6.43
CA MET A 101 2.98 5.33 6.01
C MET A 101 3.62 5.28 4.61
N GLY A 102 4.46 4.28 4.37
CA GLY A 102 5.27 4.20 3.13
C GLY A 102 4.45 3.87 1.89
N ILE A 103 3.44 2.97 1.99
CA ILE A 103 2.56 2.70 0.86
C ILE A 103 1.63 3.87 0.56
N ALA A 104 1.15 4.59 1.59
CA ALA A 104 0.39 5.82 1.41
C ALA A 104 1.23 6.88 0.68
N LEU A 105 2.48 7.08 1.07
CA LEU A 105 3.42 7.97 0.38
C LEU A 105 3.66 7.54 -1.07
N ASN A 106 3.88 6.24 -1.31
CA ASN A 106 4.04 5.71 -2.67
C ASN A 106 2.80 5.98 -3.54
N ALA A 107 1.59 5.79 -3.00
CA ALA A 107 0.34 6.06 -3.70
C ALA A 107 0.20 7.54 -4.08
N VAL A 108 0.48 8.46 -3.15
CA VAL A 108 0.45 9.90 -3.42
C VAL A 108 1.45 10.28 -4.51
N VAL A 109 2.70 9.81 -4.42
CA VAL A 109 3.74 10.10 -5.43
C VAL A 109 3.34 9.50 -6.79
N LYS A 110 2.85 8.27 -6.84
CA LYS A 110 2.40 7.60 -8.06
C LYS A 110 1.28 8.35 -8.75
N LEU A 111 0.25 8.71 -8.02
CA LEU A 111 -0.90 9.43 -8.54
C LEU A 111 -0.58 10.91 -8.86
N THR A 112 0.49 11.46 -8.30
CA THR A 112 1.00 12.79 -8.66
C THR A 112 1.79 12.75 -9.96
N ALA A 113 2.72 11.81 -10.10
CA ALA A 113 3.63 11.72 -11.24
C ALA A 113 2.95 11.20 -12.52
N CYS A 114 1.99 10.28 -12.40
CA CYS A 114 1.21 9.70 -13.51
C CYS A 114 2.07 9.17 -14.69
N ILE A 115 3.26 8.62 -14.43
CA ILE A 115 4.18 8.12 -15.45
C ILE A 115 3.69 6.78 -16.01
N TYR A 116 3.61 6.68 -17.34
CA TYR A 116 3.16 5.46 -18.01
C TYR A 116 4.19 4.33 -17.93
N ARG A 117 3.69 3.10 -18.05
CA ARG A 117 4.49 1.87 -18.03
C ARG A 117 5.46 1.78 -19.22
N PRO A 118 6.59 1.05 -19.07
CA PRO A 118 7.60 0.94 -20.12
C PRO A 118 7.03 0.49 -21.47
N TRP A 119 6.16 -0.53 -21.51
CA TRP A 119 5.54 -1.03 -22.74
C TRP A 119 4.48 -0.10 -23.34
N ILE A 120 4.02 0.89 -22.59
CA ILE A 120 3.15 1.97 -23.13
C ILE A 120 4.03 3.06 -23.75
N ARG A 121 5.22 3.30 -23.18
CA ARG A 121 6.19 4.29 -23.67
C ARG A 121 6.94 3.81 -24.90
N ASP A 122 7.21 2.49 -24.99
CA ASP A 122 7.89 1.86 -26.10
C ASP A 122 7.37 0.43 -26.31
N ALA A 123 6.73 0.21 -27.46
CA ALA A 123 6.11 -1.08 -27.82
C ALA A 123 7.13 -2.23 -27.99
N ARG A 124 8.44 -1.95 -28.09
CA ARG A 124 9.49 -2.98 -28.12
C ARG A 124 9.64 -3.70 -26.78
N VAL A 125 9.27 -3.06 -25.67
CA VAL A 125 9.35 -3.65 -24.34
C VAL A 125 8.17 -4.59 -24.13
N LEU A 126 8.47 -5.88 -23.99
CA LEU A 126 7.47 -6.93 -23.78
C LEU A 126 7.55 -7.45 -22.33
N PRO A 127 6.51 -7.20 -21.49
CA PRO A 127 6.45 -7.79 -20.15
C PRO A 127 6.52 -9.31 -20.19
N ALA A 128 7.18 -9.92 -19.22
CA ALA A 128 7.32 -11.37 -19.13
C ALA A 128 6.20 -12.01 -18.30
N GLY A 129 5.78 -13.20 -18.69
CA GLY A 129 4.84 -14.04 -17.98
C GLY A 129 3.54 -13.31 -17.63
N ASP A 130 3.02 -13.56 -16.42
CA ASP A 130 1.81 -12.95 -15.89
C ASP A 130 2.05 -11.61 -15.15
N ALA A 131 3.27 -11.06 -15.23
CA ALA A 131 3.64 -9.85 -14.49
C ALA A 131 2.77 -8.62 -14.85
N ILE A 132 2.22 -8.58 -16.05
CA ILE A 132 1.30 -7.53 -16.51
C ILE A 132 0.00 -7.48 -15.68
N THR A 133 -0.46 -8.61 -15.15
CA THR A 133 -1.69 -8.70 -14.35
C THR A 133 -1.60 -7.95 -13.03
N THR A 134 -0.39 -7.87 -12.47
CA THR A 134 -0.08 -7.14 -11.23
C THR A 134 0.51 -5.75 -11.48
N ALA A 135 0.73 -5.39 -12.75
CA ALA A 135 1.35 -4.14 -13.15
C ALA A 135 0.34 -3.19 -13.80
N THR A 136 -0.78 -2.96 -13.13
CA THR A 136 -1.84 -2.06 -13.59
C THR A 136 -1.40 -0.59 -13.52
N GLY A 137 -1.93 0.24 -14.41
CA GLY A 137 -1.87 1.70 -14.39
C GLY A 137 -0.48 2.33 -14.49
N TYR A 138 -0.22 3.34 -13.65
CA TYR A 138 1.03 4.10 -13.68
C TYR A 138 2.24 3.32 -13.17
N SER A 139 3.41 3.62 -13.74
CA SER A 139 4.66 2.92 -13.46
C SER A 139 5.37 3.43 -12.20
N PHE A 140 5.60 4.73 -12.15
CA PHE A 140 6.46 5.38 -11.14
C PHE A 140 5.68 5.83 -9.90
N PRO A 141 6.22 5.59 -8.70
CA PRO A 141 7.29 4.66 -8.37
C PRO A 141 6.80 3.21 -8.26
N SER A 142 7.73 2.23 -8.23
CA SER A 142 7.38 0.82 -8.12
C SER A 142 6.80 0.46 -6.76
N GLY A 143 5.52 0.04 -6.72
CA GLY A 143 4.85 -0.40 -5.49
C GLY A 143 5.46 -1.66 -4.89
N HIS A 144 5.84 -2.65 -5.72
CA HIS A 144 6.52 -3.87 -5.28
C HIS A 144 7.86 -3.56 -4.61
N SER A 145 8.63 -2.63 -5.18
CA SER A 145 9.92 -2.21 -4.62
C SER A 145 9.74 -1.46 -3.30
N SER A 146 8.74 -0.58 -3.20
CA SER A 146 8.41 0.10 -1.94
C SER A 146 7.97 -0.89 -0.86
N THR A 147 7.08 -1.83 -1.17
CA THR A 147 6.65 -2.88 -0.24
C THR A 147 7.84 -3.74 0.22
N ALA A 148 8.70 -4.16 -0.70
CA ALA A 148 9.90 -4.93 -0.38
C ALA A 148 10.83 -4.14 0.55
N SER A 149 11.06 -2.86 0.27
CA SER A 149 11.89 -1.99 1.11
C SER A 149 11.29 -1.80 2.50
N LEU A 150 9.99 -1.54 2.59
CA LEU A 150 9.30 -1.32 3.87
C LEU A 150 9.33 -2.57 4.76
N ILE A 151 9.08 -3.75 4.20
CA ILE A 151 8.98 -4.96 5.00
C ILE A 151 10.35 -5.62 5.18
N TYR A 152 11.08 -5.97 4.12
CA TYR A 152 12.41 -6.55 4.26
C TYR A 152 13.41 -5.60 4.92
N GLY A 153 13.42 -4.31 4.50
CA GLY A 153 14.24 -3.27 5.12
C GLY A 153 13.87 -3.06 6.59
N GLY A 154 12.57 -3.01 6.91
CA GLY A 154 12.06 -2.92 8.27
C GLY A 154 12.50 -4.11 9.13
N LEU A 155 12.38 -5.34 8.61
CA LEU A 155 12.87 -6.55 9.27
C LEU A 155 14.40 -6.54 9.46
N ALA A 156 15.15 -6.04 8.47
CA ALA A 156 16.59 -5.85 8.61
C ALA A 156 16.93 -4.88 9.75
N VAL A 157 16.25 -3.74 9.83
CA VAL A 157 16.46 -2.75 10.91
C VAL A 157 16.17 -3.36 12.28
N VAL A 158 15.00 -3.99 12.47
CA VAL A 158 14.61 -4.52 13.78
C VAL A 158 15.36 -5.77 14.21
N SER A 159 15.95 -6.51 13.26
CA SER A 159 16.80 -7.67 13.54
C SER A 159 18.27 -7.28 13.74
N TRP A 160 18.65 -6.05 13.45
CA TRP A 160 20.02 -5.60 13.56
C TRP A 160 20.50 -5.58 15.00
N ASN A 161 21.52 -6.39 15.29
CA ASN A 161 22.19 -6.42 16.60
C ASN A 161 23.71 -6.43 16.38
N PRO A 162 24.43 -5.40 16.83
CA PRO A 162 25.89 -5.33 16.62
C PRO A 162 26.67 -6.47 17.29
N LYS A 163 26.08 -7.12 18.32
CA LYS A 163 26.70 -8.21 19.09
C LYS A 163 26.35 -9.62 18.57
N LYS A 164 25.54 -9.73 17.50
CA LYS A 164 25.12 -11.02 16.94
C LYS A 164 25.38 -11.08 15.43
N PRO A 165 25.47 -12.28 14.83
CA PRO A 165 25.56 -12.42 13.38
C PRO A 165 24.41 -11.70 12.68
N ARG A 166 24.73 -10.91 11.66
CA ARG A 166 23.76 -10.05 10.93
C ARG A 166 23.10 -10.79 9.76
N ILE A 167 23.12 -12.12 9.78
CA ILE A 167 22.69 -12.98 8.66
C ILE A 167 21.25 -12.66 8.24
N PHE A 168 20.33 -12.54 9.19
CA PHE A 168 18.93 -12.21 8.88
C PHE A 168 18.77 -10.86 8.19
N ALA A 169 19.48 -9.84 8.66
CA ALA A 169 19.44 -8.52 8.06
C ALA A 169 20.02 -8.55 6.63
N VAL A 170 21.12 -9.26 6.42
CA VAL A 170 21.74 -9.42 5.09
C VAL A 170 20.79 -10.15 4.14
N ILE A 171 20.21 -11.28 4.56
CA ILE A 171 19.23 -12.02 3.75
C ILE A 171 18.04 -11.13 3.39
N ALA A 172 17.49 -10.37 4.34
CA ALA A 172 16.38 -9.46 4.08
C ALA A 172 16.75 -8.39 3.04
N ILE A 173 17.94 -7.79 3.13
CA ILE A 173 18.41 -6.83 2.13
C ILE A 173 18.58 -7.49 0.75
N ILE A 174 19.13 -8.70 0.67
CA ILE A 174 19.26 -9.44 -0.59
C ILE A 174 17.88 -9.70 -1.20
N CYS A 175 16.91 -10.19 -0.40
CA CYS A 175 15.53 -10.41 -0.86
C CYS A 175 14.86 -9.11 -1.36
N MET A 176 15.08 -8.00 -0.67
CA MET A 176 14.62 -6.68 -1.10
C MET A 176 15.16 -6.30 -2.47
N LEU A 177 16.49 -6.44 -2.67
CA LEU A 177 17.14 -6.10 -3.93
C LEU A 177 16.70 -7.02 -5.08
N ILE A 178 16.57 -8.32 -4.84
CA ILE A 178 16.09 -9.29 -5.83
C ILE A 178 14.62 -8.95 -6.20
N THR A 179 13.78 -8.60 -5.23
CA THR A 179 12.40 -8.18 -5.51
C THR A 179 12.36 -6.91 -6.37
N GLY A 180 13.19 -5.91 -6.08
CA GLY A 180 13.32 -4.73 -6.92
C GLY A 180 13.79 -5.07 -8.33
N PHE A 181 14.87 -5.85 -8.46
CA PHE A 181 15.41 -6.29 -9.74
C PHE A 181 14.40 -7.11 -10.56
N SER A 182 13.57 -7.95 -9.90
CA SER A 182 12.55 -8.73 -10.59
C SER A 182 11.61 -7.87 -11.43
N ARG A 183 11.33 -6.61 -11.01
CA ARG A 183 10.44 -5.71 -11.73
C ARG A 183 11.06 -5.17 -13.03
N ASN A 184 12.38 -4.97 -13.04
CA ASN A 184 13.12 -4.64 -14.26
C ASN A 184 13.22 -5.87 -15.18
N TYR A 185 13.59 -7.03 -14.63
CA TYR A 185 13.71 -8.28 -15.38
C TYR A 185 12.39 -8.66 -16.08
N LEU A 186 11.26 -8.49 -15.38
CA LEU A 186 9.93 -8.75 -15.94
C LEU A 186 9.45 -7.66 -16.92
N GLY A 187 10.20 -6.58 -17.13
CA GLY A 187 9.89 -5.51 -18.09
C GLY A 187 8.73 -4.61 -17.67
N VAL A 188 8.36 -4.58 -16.39
CA VAL A 188 7.16 -3.86 -15.92
C VAL A 188 7.45 -2.54 -15.21
N HIS A 189 8.70 -2.28 -14.90
CA HIS A 189 9.20 -1.02 -14.30
C HIS A 189 10.59 -0.68 -14.84
N THR A 190 10.89 0.60 -14.96
CA THR A 190 12.23 1.09 -15.25
C THR A 190 13.13 1.04 -13.99
N PRO A 191 14.48 1.14 -14.15
CA PRO A 191 15.39 1.26 -13.01
C PRO A 191 15.03 2.43 -12.07
N GLN A 192 14.60 3.56 -12.61
CA GLN A 192 14.20 4.74 -11.86
C GLN A 192 12.98 4.44 -10.98
N ASP A 193 11.97 3.73 -11.54
CA ASP A 193 10.77 3.32 -10.78
C ASP A 193 11.15 2.47 -9.56
N VAL A 194 12.10 1.55 -9.75
CA VAL A 194 12.60 0.64 -8.71
C VAL A 194 13.41 1.40 -7.67
N CYS A 195 14.41 2.17 -8.11
CA CYS A 195 15.28 2.94 -7.20
C CYS A 195 14.47 3.90 -6.32
N VAL A 196 13.55 4.66 -6.92
CA VAL A 196 12.71 5.59 -6.15
C VAL A 196 11.75 4.83 -5.22
N GLY A 197 11.18 3.71 -5.68
CA GLY A 197 10.35 2.86 -4.81
C GLY A 197 11.11 2.36 -3.58
N LEU A 198 12.33 1.83 -3.75
CA LEU A 198 13.19 1.40 -2.65
C LEU A 198 13.55 2.57 -1.72
N THR A 199 13.91 3.72 -2.30
CA THR A 199 14.30 4.93 -1.55
C THR A 199 13.15 5.46 -0.70
N LEU A 200 11.94 5.56 -1.24
CA LEU A 200 10.75 5.98 -0.48
C LEU A 200 10.47 5.05 0.69
N GLY A 201 10.66 3.74 0.52
CA GLY A 201 10.56 2.80 1.62
C GLY A 201 11.58 3.07 2.72
N TRP A 202 12.85 3.29 2.36
CA TRP A 202 13.91 3.63 3.34
C TRP A 202 13.69 4.97 4.02
N ILE A 203 13.22 6.00 3.31
CA ILE A 203 12.84 7.29 3.89
C ILE A 203 11.74 7.09 4.93
N SER A 204 10.72 6.30 4.60
CA SER A 204 9.61 6.01 5.51
C SER A 204 10.09 5.25 6.77
N LEU A 205 10.95 4.25 6.60
CA LEU A 205 11.57 3.53 7.72
C LEU A 205 12.39 4.48 8.61
N PHE A 206 13.17 5.37 8.02
CA PHE A 206 13.96 6.34 8.77
C PHE A 206 13.09 7.34 9.55
N ILE A 207 12.06 7.89 8.92
CA ILE A 207 11.11 8.80 9.58
C ILE A 207 10.44 8.07 10.76
N MET A 208 9.94 6.86 10.54
CA MET A 208 9.30 6.08 11.60
C MET A 208 10.29 5.68 12.70
N TYR A 209 11.55 5.40 12.37
CA TYR A 209 12.60 5.16 13.38
C TYR A 209 12.79 6.37 14.31
N LYS A 210 12.82 7.58 13.74
CA LYS A 210 12.91 8.82 14.52
C LYS A 210 11.66 9.06 15.37
N ILE A 211 10.46 8.82 14.81
CA ILE A 211 9.19 8.96 15.53
C ILE A 211 9.14 7.95 16.69
N PHE A 212 9.45 6.68 16.47
CA PHE A 212 9.43 5.66 17.53
C PHE A 212 10.48 5.93 18.61
N GLY A 213 11.67 6.44 18.22
CA GLY A 213 12.69 6.88 19.18
C GLY A 213 12.19 8.02 20.05
N TYR A 214 11.61 9.06 19.45
CA TYR A 214 11.02 10.17 20.17
C TYR A 214 9.87 9.76 21.10
N LEU A 215 8.98 8.88 20.61
CA LEU A 215 7.84 8.40 21.40
C LEU A 215 8.25 7.43 22.53
N ALA A 216 9.43 6.82 22.46
CA ALA A 216 9.96 6.04 23.57
C ALA A 216 10.31 6.92 24.79
N GLU A 217 10.72 8.18 24.52
CA GLU A 217 11.03 9.18 25.54
C GLU A 217 9.80 10.03 25.93
N HIS A 218 8.83 10.18 24.99
CA HIS A 218 7.64 11.01 25.13
C HIS A 218 6.35 10.22 24.79
N PRO A 219 5.99 9.19 25.57
CA PRO A 219 4.85 8.32 25.27
C PRO A 219 3.49 9.05 25.29
N GLU A 220 3.39 10.17 26.01
CA GLU A 220 2.20 11.04 26.04
C GLU A 220 1.91 11.73 24.71
N LYS A 221 2.91 11.84 23.83
CA LYS A 221 2.76 12.47 22.50
C LYS A 221 2.23 11.50 21.43
N GLU A 222 2.17 10.19 21.71
CA GLU A 222 1.74 9.22 20.71
C GLU A 222 0.36 9.53 20.11
N ASP A 223 -0.59 10.00 20.93
CA ASP A 223 -1.93 10.35 20.46
C ASP A 223 -1.91 11.52 19.46
N LEU A 224 -1.01 12.48 19.66
CA LEU A 224 -0.85 13.59 18.72
C LEU A 224 -0.30 13.09 17.37
N PHE A 225 0.69 12.18 17.37
CA PHE A 225 1.21 11.60 16.15
C PHE A 225 0.17 10.75 15.42
N LEU A 226 -0.64 9.98 16.14
CA LEU A 226 -1.75 9.21 15.56
C LEU A 226 -2.80 10.13 14.96
N LEU A 227 -3.18 11.21 15.64
CA LEU A 227 -4.12 12.20 15.10
C LEU A 227 -3.55 12.89 13.85
N ALA A 228 -2.28 13.29 13.88
CA ALA A 228 -1.62 13.89 12.72
C ALA A 228 -1.59 12.93 11.53
N GLY A 229 -1.22 11.66 11.74
CA GLY A 229 -1.25 10.63 10.69
C GLY A 229 -2.65 10.40 10.10
N PHE A 230 -3.67 10.38 10.94
CA PHE A 230 -5.07 10.28 10.51
C PHE A 230 -5.49 11.47 9.64
N ILE A 231 -5.19 12.69 10.06
CA ILE A 231 -5.51 13.91 9.30
C ILE A 231 -4.74 13.93 7.97
N ILE A 232 -3.45 13.63 7.97
CA ILE A 232 -2.61 13.57 6.76
C ILE A 232 -3.18 12.53 5.79
N GLY A 233 -3.61 11.37 6.27
CA GLY A 233 -4.24 10.35 5.44
C GLY A 233 -5.51 10.88 4.75
N TRP A 234 -6.40 11.55 5.46
CA TRP A 234 -7.60 12.14 4.86
C TRP A 234 -7.28 13.28 3.90
N LEU A 235 -6.30 14.13 4.20
CA LEU A 235 -5.83 15.16 3.25
C LEU A 235 -5.26 14.53 1.98
N ALA A 236 -4.55 13.41 2.10
CA ALA A 236 -4.05 12.66 0.94
C ALA A 236 -5.20 12.08 0.09
N ILE A 237 -6.25 11.53 0.71
CA ILE A 237 -7.48 11.10 -0.01
C ILE A 237 -8.10 12.28 -0.75
N LEU A 238 -8.31 13.41 -0.09
CA LEU A 238 -8.85 14.61 -0.72
C LEU A 238 -7.97 15.05 -1.91
N TYR A 239 -6.66 15.08 -1.74
CA TYR A 239 -5.72 15.45 -2.80
C TYR A 239 -5.86 14.54 -4.03
N ILE A 240 -5.79 13.21 -3.86
CA ILE A 240 -5.88 12.27 -5.00
C ILE A 240 -7.26 12.27 -5.65
N THR A 241 -8.31 12.64 -4.92
CA THR A 241 -9.69 12.72 -5.44
C THR A 241 -9.90 13.93 -6.33
N PHE A 242 -9.37 15.08 -5.93
CA PHE A 242 -9.67 16.36 -6.58
C PHE A 242 -8.60 16.86 -7.55
N LYS A 243 -7.41 16.23 -7.57
CA LYS A 243 -6.39 16.59 -8.56
C LYS A 243 -6.81 16.21 -9.99
N SER A 244 -6.32 16.94 -10.98
CA SER A 244 -6.49 16.59 -12.38
C SER A 244 -5.56 15.45 -12.80
N TYR A 245 -6.06 14.53 -13.62
CA TYR A 245 -5.32 13.40 -14.17
C TYR A 245 -5.16 13.53 -15.69
N PRO A 246 -4.06 13.01 -16.29
CA PRO A 246 -3.92 12.97 -17.72
C PRO A 246 -4.96 12.03 -18.34
N MET A 247 -5.66 12.50 -19.37
CA MET A 247 -6.69 11.75 -20.10
C MET A 247 -6.17 11.49 -21.51
N THR A 248 -5.38 10.44 -21.67
CA THR A 248 -4.85 10.02 -22.99
C THR A 248 -5.64 8.83 -23.49
N TYR A 249 -6.10 8.89 -24.73
CA TYR A 249 -6.94 7.86 -25.36
C TYR A 249 -6.10 7.07 -26.36
N LYS A 250 -6.45 5.80 -26.53
CA LYS A 250 -5.96 4.92 -27.59
C LYS A 250 -6.76 5.17 -28.87
N ASP A 251 -6.33 4.55 -29.96
CA ASP A 251 -7.00 4.64 -31.26
C ASP A 251 -8.43 4.07 -31.24
N ASP A 252 -8.70 3.12 -30.35
CA ASP A 252 -10.04 2.54 -30.14
C ASP A 252 -10.97 3.40 -29.28
N GLY A 253 -10.52 4.59 -28.84
CA GLY A 253 -11.28 5.51 -27.99
C GLY A 253 -11.28 5.14 -26.51
N SER A 254 -10.64 4.05 -26.08
CA SER A 254 -10.48 3.70 -24.68
C SER A 254 -9.35 4.52 -24.03
N LEU A 255 -9.43 4.73 -22.70
CA LEU A 255 -8.33 5.39 -21.96
C LEU A 255 -7.07 4.52 -21.97
N LEU A 256 -5.93 5.14 -22.19
CA LEU A 256 -4.63 4.49 -22.12
C LEU A 256 -4.34 3.96 -20.70
N VAL A 257 -4.64 4.77 -19.71
CA VAL A 257 -4.71 4.40 -18.28
C VAL A 257 -5.95 5.06 -17.69
N ASP A 258 -6.78 4.31 -17.00
CA ASP A 258 -7.96 4.82 -16.31
C ASP A 258 -7.57 5.35 -14.92
N PRO A 259 -7.60 6.68 -14.69
CA PRO A 259 -7.24 7.28 -13.41
C PRO A 259 -8.16 6.86 -12.27
N GLN A 260 -9.46 6.60 -12.53
CA GLN A 260 -10.41 6.17 -11.52
C GLN A 260 -10.01 4.80 -10.96
N LYS A 261 -9.61 3.90 -11.85
CA LYS A 261 -9.11 2.59 -11.45
C LYS A 261 -7.82 2.69 -10.64
N MET A 262 -6.96 3.65 -10.98
CA MET A 262 -5.73 3.92 -10.21
C MET A 262 -5.99 4.52 -8.85
N MET A 263 -7.01 5.37 -8.72
CA MET A 263 -7.43 5.90 -7.43
C MET A 263 -7.92 4.81 -6.48
N ASN A 264 -8.51 3.71 -6.96
CA ASN A 264 -8.92 2.59 -6.09
C ASN A 264 -7.75 2.06 -5.27
N ASP A 265 -6.61 1.80 -5.92
CA ASP A 265 -5.41 1.35 -5.24
C ASP A 265 -4.90 2.41 -4.26
N GLY A 266 -4.93 3.69 -4.66
CA GLY A 266 -4.58 4.83 -3.79
C GLY A 266 -5.46 4.92 -2.54
N TYR A 267 -6.77 4.72 -2.66
CA TYR A 267 -7.70 4.68 -1.52
C TYR A 267 -7.36 3.53 -0.56
N GLY A 268 -7.00 2.36 -1.10
CA GLY A 268 -6.56 1.22 -0.32
C GLY A 268 -5.25 1.48 0.43
N ASP A 269 -4.24 1.98 -0.27
CA ASP A 269 -2.90 2.22 0.28
C ASP A 269 -2.94 3.31 1.37
N ILE A 270 -3.60 4.44 1.10
CA ILE A 270 -3.78 5.52 2.08
C ILE A 270 -4.69 5.07 3.23
N GLY A 271 -5.68 4.21 2.93
CA GLY A 271 -6.56 3.58 3.91
C GLY A 271 -5.81 2.78 4.98
N CYS A 272 -4.65 2.20 4.66
CA CYS A 272 -3.80 1.54 5.66
C CYS A 272 -3.28 2.53 6.71
N LEU A 273 -2.86 3.73 6.31
CA LEU A 273 -2.42 4.77 7.26
C LEU A 273 -3.61 5.29 8.08
N ILE A 274 -4.74 5.59 7.43
CA ILE A 274 -5.95 6.08 8.10
C ILE A 274 -6.45 5.06 9.12
N GLY A 275 -6.46 3.76 8.76
CA GLY A 275 -6.92 2.68 9.65
C GLY A 275 -5.97 2.39 10.80
N PHE A 276 -4.66 2.51 10.57
CA PHE A 276 -3.64 2.27 11.59
C PHE A 276 -3.80 3.19 12.80
N CYS A 277 -4.09 4.46 12.58
CA CYS A 277 -4.13 5.45 13.64
C CYS A 277 -5.21 5.14 14.71
N PRO A 278 -6.51 4.99 14.38
CA PRO A 278 -7.52 4.64 15.38
C PRO A 278 -7.34 3.20 15.90
N ALA A 279 -6.88 2.26 15.09
CA ALA A 279 -6.63 0.90 15.53
C ALA A 279 -5.55 0.87 16.63
N ARG A 280 -4.44 1.56 16.43
CA ARG A 280 -3.39 1.68 17.45
C ARG A 280 -3.85 2.45 18.69
N TYR A 281 -4.63 3.53 18.51
CA TYR A 281 -5.19 4.30 19.62
C TYR A 281 -6.06 3.42 20.53
N ILE A 282 -6.92 2.57 19.93
CA ILE A 282 -7.78 1.63 20.66
C ILE A 282 -6.93 0.54 21.31
N GLU A 283 -5.98 -0.03 20.58
CA GLU A 283 -5.13 -1.09 21.08
C GLU A 283 -4.38 -0.66 22.35
N LYS A 284 -3.74 0.52 22.35
CA LYS A 284 -2.93 0.97 23.46
C LYS A 284 -3.74 1.34 24.71
N ARG A 285 -5.01 1.71 24.58
CA ARG A 285 -5.87 2.15 25.69
C ARG A 285 -6.70 1.02 26.28
N TRP A 286 -7.30 0.20 25.44
CA TRP A 286 -8.28 -0.78 25.90
C TRP A 286 -7.82 -2.23 25.74
N VAL A 287 -7.16 -2.56 24.62
CA VAL A 287 -6.72 -3.95 24.40
C VAL A 287 -5.47 -4.23 25.24
N ARG A 288 -4.42 -3.46 25.09
CA ARG A 288 -3.16 -3.58 25.85
C ARG A 288 -2.64 -5.02 25.88
N PHE A 289 -2.62 -5.69 24.70
CA PHE A 289 -2.16 -7.06 24.64
C PHE A 289 -0.65 -7.16 24.85
N LYS A 290 -0.20 -8.30 25.33
CA LYS A 290 1.19 -8.73 25.33
C LYS A 290 1.35 -9.76 24.21
N GLU A 291 2.50 -9.80 23.55
CA GLU A 291 2.79 -10.78 22.52
C GLU A 291 2.62 -12.21 23.06
N ALA A 292 2.11 -13.11 22.21
CA ALA A 292 1.77 -14.47 22.60
C ALA A 292 2.98 -15.33 23.03
N GLY A 293 4.20 -14.89 22.67
CA GLY A 293 5.47 -15.56 22.96
C GLY A 293 5.79 -16.71 22.01
N LEU A 294 7.08 -17.02 21.91
CA LEU A 294 7.61 -18.08 21.03
C LEU A 294 7.49 -19.46 21.72
N ASN A 295 6.28 -19.84 22.07
CA ASN A 295 5.95 -21.16 22.60
C ASN A 295 4.85 -21.81 21.75
N GLY A 296 4.60 -23.10 21.94
CA GLY A 296 3.66 -23.84 21.10
C GLY A 296 2.26 -23.21 21.05
N LYS A 297 1.76 -22.70 22.20
CA LYS A 297 0.44 -22.04 22.29
C LYS A 297 0.45 -20.69 21.53
N GLY A 298 1.48 -19.87 21.75
CA GLY A 298 1.59 -18.56 21.11
C GLY A 298 1.74 -18.66 19.58
N ILE A 299 2.54 -19.61 19.11
CA ILE A 299 2.69 -19.88 17.68
C ILE A 299 1.35 -20.36 17.10
N ALA A 300 0.68 -21.34 17.75
CA ALA A 300 -0.58 -21.88 17.27
C ALA A 300 -1.66 -20.80 17.18
N VAL A 301 -1.83 -19.96 18.22
CA VAL A 301 -2.79 -18.85 18.20
C VAL A 301 -2.48 -17.88 17.09
N SER A 302 -1.20 -17.46 16.93
CA SER A 302 -0.81 -16.52 15.88
C SER A 302 -1.04 -17.07 14.47
N VAL A 303 -0.77 -18.37 14.24
CA VAL A 303 -1.02 -19.04 12.95
C VAL A 303 -2.53 -19.13 12.68
N VAL A 304 -3.33 -19.52 13.69
CA VAL A 304 -4.80 -19.55 13.57
C VAL A 304 -5.34 -18.16 13.19
N GLY A 305 -4.78 -17.09 13.76
CA GLY A 305 -5.17 -15.72 13.40
C GLY A 305 -4.87 -15.33 11.95
N MET A 306 -3.95 -16.00 11.28
CA MET A 306 -3.68 -15.75 9.86
C MET A 306 -4.71 -16.37 8.91
N VAL A 307 -5.50 -17.36 9.39
CA VAL A 307 -6.53 -18.00 8.57
C VAL A 307 -7.63 -17.01 8.13
N PRO A 308 -8.25 -16.23 9.04
CA PRO A 308 -9.17 -15.18 8.61
C PRO A 308 -8.55 -14.16 7.68
N LEU A 309 -7.28 -13.76 7.91
CA LEU A 309 -6.57 -12.84 7.01
C LEU A 309 -6.50 -13.39 5.58
N TYR A 310 -6.19 -14.66 5.42
CA TYR A 310 -6.17 -15.30 4.11
C TYR A 310 -7.52 -15.20 3.39
N PHE A 311 -8.62 -15.49 4.08
CA PHE A 311 -9.97 -15.37 3.52
C PHE A 311 -10.34 -13.91 3.23
N MET A 312 -9.97 -12.98 4.10
CA MET A 312 -10.19 -11.56 3.88
C MET A 312 -9.43 -11.07 2.64
N ILE A 313 -8.15 -11.46 2.45
CA ILE A 313 -7.36 -11.14 1.26
C ILE A 313 -8.03 -11.69 -0.01
N LYS A 314 -8.60 -12.89 0.04
CA LYS A 314 -9.18 -13.54 -1.13
C LYS A 314 -10.56 -13.00 -1.52
N PHE A 315 -11.40 -12.68 -0.55
CA PHE A 315 -12.84 -12.49 -0.79
C PHE A 315 -13.38 -11.13 -0.36
N LEU A 316 -12.85 -10.53 0.73
CA LEU A 316 -13.43 -9.35 1.35
C LEU A 316 -13.38 -8.13 0.44
N LYS A 317 -12.26 -7.89 -0.25
CA LYS A 317 -12.10 -6.76 -1.15
C LYS A 317 -13.19 -6.74 -2.23
N LYS A 318 -13.37 -7.87 -2.93
CA LYS A 318 -14.38 -7.98 -4.00
C LYS A 318 -15.81 -7.77 -3.48
N ALA A 319 -16.12 -8.27 -2.30
CA ALA A 319 -17.44 -8.10 -1.67
C ALA A 319 -17.69 -6.62 -1.32
N LEU A 320 -16.69 -5.93 -0.77
CA LEU A 320 -16.80 -4.52 -0.42
C LEU A 320 -16.86 -3.62 -1.65
N ASP A 321 -16.11 -3.92 -2.70
CA ASP A 321 -16.17 -3.20 -3.97
C ASP A 321 -17.57 -3.29 -4.60
N ALA A 322 -18.20 -4.46 -4.52
CA ALA A 322 -19.55 -4.66 -5.01
C ALA A 322 -20.62 -3.91 -4.16
N ALA A 323 -20.40 -3.80 -2.85
CA ALA A 323 -21.36 -3.18 -1.93
C ALA A 323 -21.23 -1.65 -1.83
N LEU A 324 -20.02 -1.12 -1.88
CA LEU A 324 -19.71 0.29 -1.58
C LEU A 324 -19.15 1.05 -2.78
N GLY A 325 -18.95 0.38 -3.93
CA GLY A 325 -18.18 0.90 -5.05
C GLY A 325 -16.66 0.83 -4.79
N SER A 326 -15.89 0.82 -5.87
CA SER A 326 -14.48 0.44 -5.81
C SER A 326 -13.61 1.33 -4.92
N HIS A 327 -13.80 2.65 -4.93
CA HIS A 327 -13.01 3.57 -4.09
C HIS A 327 -13.23 3.30 -2.60
N PHE A 328 -14.50 3.35 -2.17
CA PHE A 328 -14.84 3.11 -0.77
C PHE A 328 -14.69 1.65 -0.36
N GLY A 329 -14.85 0.71 -1.30
CA GLY A 329 -14.57 -0.71 -1.08
C GLY A 329 -13.11 -0.95 -0.72
N HIS A 330 -12.16 -0.39 -1.48
CA HIS A 330 -10.72 -0.49 -1.20
C HIS A 330 -10.34 0.19 0.12
N LEU A 331 -10.88 1.38 0.39
CA LEU A 331 -10.67 2.08 1.66
C LEU A 331 -11.15 1.23 2.84
N THR A 332 -12.41 0.80 2.80
CA THR A 332 -13.03 0.00 3.88
C THR A 332 -12.33 -1.34 4.07
N TYR A 333 -11.91 -1.98 2.98
CA TYR A 333 -11.09 -3.19 3.04
C TYR A 333 -9.83 -2.96 3.87
N SER A 334 -9.07 -1.91 3.58
CA SER A 334 -7.83 -1.61 4.30
C SER A 334 -8.09 -1.26 5.77
N LEU A 335 -9.16 -0.50 6.05
CA LEU A 335 -9.56 -0.20 7.44
C LEU A 335 -9.85 -1.48 8.23
N ILE A 336 -10.65 -2.39 7.68
CA ILE A 336 -11.00 -3.67 8.33
C ILE A 336 -9.75 -4.53 8.54
N MET A 337 -8.89 -4.66 7.53
CA MET A 337 -7.66 -5.45 7.61
C MET A 337 -6.73 -4.95 8.71
N ILE A 338 -6.48 -3.64 8.72
CA ILE A 338 -5.60 -3.03 9.73
C ILE A 338 -6.21 -3.12 11.13
N PHE A 339 -7.52 -2.89 11.25
CA PHE A 339 -8.21 -3.01 12.54
C PHE A 339 -8.16 -4.44 13.08
N TYR A 340 -8.35 -5.43 12.21
CA TYR A 340 -8.17 -6.84 12.56
C TYR A 340 -6.75 -7.12 13.08
N VAL A 341 -5.73 -6.68 12.34
CA VAL A 341 -4.32 -6.94 12.66
C VAL A 341 -3.87 -6.25 13.95
N ILE A 342 -4.25 -4.99 14.14
CA ILE A 342 -3.71 -4.14 15.23
C ILE A 342 -4.55 -4.23 16.49
N THR A 343 -5.86 -4.49 16.38
CA THR A 343 -6.79 -4.34 17.52
C THR A 343 -7.55 -5.62 17.82
N LEU A 344 -8.28 -6.15 16.83
CA LEU A 344 -9.26 -7.21 17.08
C LEU A 344 -8.58 -8.53 17.43
N PHE A 345 -7.66 -8.99 16.60
CA PHE A 345 -6.96 -10.25 16.90
C PHE A 345 -6.01 -10.16 18.10
N PRO A 346 -5.29 -9.05 18.35
CA PRO A 346 -4.61 -8.82 19.64
C PRO A 346 -5.51 -8.92 20.87
N ALA A 347 -6.77 -8.50 20.79
CA ALA A 347 -7.72 -8.73 21.90
C ALA A 347 -7.98 -10.23 22.15
N ILE A 348 -8.05 -11.03 21.05
CA ILE A 348 -8.16 -12.50 21.16
C ILE A 348 -6.87 -13.09 21.75
N ILE A 349 -5.68 -12.64 21.31
CA ILE A 349 -4.40 -13.07 21.90
C ILE A 349 -4.40 -12.80 23.41
N LYS A 350 -4.80 -11.61 23.84
CA LYS A 350 -4.90 -11.28 25.25
C LYS A 350 -5.85 -12.22 26.02
N ALA A 351 -7.02 -12.49 25.46
CA ALA A 351 -8.01 -13.40 26.08
C ALA A 351 -7.50 -14.84 26.20
N VAL A 352 -6.75 -15.32 25.19
CA VAL A 352 -6.28 -16.72 25.12
C VAL A 352 -4.94 -16.91 25.81
N CYS A 353 -4.01 -15.98 25.62
CA CYS A 353 -2.62 -16.09 26.09
C CYS A 353 -2.30 -15.20 27.29
N GLY A 354 -3.23 -14.31 27.70
CA GLY A 354 -3.04 -13.38 28.83
C GLY A 354 -2.61 -14.13 30.09
N THR A 355 -1.55 -13.66 30.72
CA THR A 355 -1.03 -14.20 31.97
C THR A 355 -1.75 -13.56 33.14
N LYS A 356 -1.99 -14.36 34.20
CA LYS A 356 -2.60 -13.94 35.47
C LYS A 356 -1.79 -12.86 36.24
N GLU A 357 -0.66 -12.39 35.68
CA GLU A 357 0.23 -11.40 36.31
C GLU A 357 -0.15 -9.94 36.05
N ASP A 358 -1.06 -9.64 35.13
CA ASP A 358 -1.44 -8.26 34.83
C ASP A 358 -2.45 -7.65 35.83
N ASP A 359 -2.94 -8.44 36.83
CA ASP A 359 -3.85 -7.96 37.89
C ASP A 359 -3.12 -7.49 39.18
N GLN A 360 -1.82 -7.63 39.25
CA GLN A 360 -1.01 -7.12 40.36
C GLN A 360 -0.13 -5.95 39.92
N GLU A 361 -0.48 -4.77 40.32
CA GLU A 361 0.21 -3.50 40.36
C GLU A 361 -0.50 -2.35 39.65
N VAL A 362 -1.61 -1.94 40.23
CA VAL A 362 -1.89 -0.51 40.37
C VAL A 362 -2.02 -0.26 41.87
N PRO A 363 -1.02 0.29 42.56
CA PRO A 363 -1.24 0.86 43.87
C PRO A 363 -2.26 1.98 43.69
N ARG A 364 -3.47 1.77 44.19
CA ARG A 364 -4.37 2.88 44.47
C ARG A 364 -3.70 3.75 45.50
N ASN A 365 -3.01 4.82 45.07
CA ASN A 365 -2.71 5.93 45.96
C ASN A 365 -4.05 6.47 46.45
N LYS A 366 -4.38 6.06 47.68
CA LYS A 366 -5.40 6.70 48.45
C LYS A 366 -4.98 8.14 48.63
N ALA A 367 -5.83 9.03 48.17
CA ALA A 367 -5.78 10.43 48.54
C ALA A 367 -5.82 10.54 50.08
N ALA A 368 -4.91 11.29 50.63
CA ALA A 368 -5.03 11.99 51.91
C ALA A 368 -4.69 13.45 51.64
#